data_521c225c500ef57a7a9c99382d4486d4
#
_entry.id   521c225c500ef57a7a9c99382d4486d4
#
_cell.length_a   1.000
_cell.length_b   1.000
_cell.length_c   1.000
_cell.angle_alpha   90.00
_cell.angle_beta   90.00
_cell.angle_gamma   90.00
#
_symmetry.space_group_name_H-M   'P 1'
#
loop_
_entity.id
_entity.type
_entity.pdbx_description
1 polymer ?
#
loop_
_entity_poly.entity_id
_entity_poly.type
_entity_poly.pdbx_seq_one_letter_code
_entity_poly.pdbx_strand_id
1 'polypeptide(L)'
;MMISGADLLVPVQAVISLPANFNIVSGAVIDSIVFKDVTLRGTDYTSKYVFNINQACTIGKISFLSCKAEIFRGVVRTQSQPAIIGNFMVDNCIIDSVAGYGVLTIDITTSKCDNITVKNSTIYKAEKIITSRNNSASVVIENCTINEAPNGGGGNYYIDYYNSTTATLYNVTNGININNCVFGIGKSNAGNRSVRGIRADPATTITPSNNYRTSDQVSLGNDIPSITTYPKPILELFMDPYGGNFKFIDNTFPGRTNSGDPRWRL
;
A
#
# COMPACT_ATOMS: atom_id res chain seq x y z
N MET A 1 -4.90 -19.76 8.51
CA MET A 1 -3.47 -20.10 8.46
C MET A 1 -2.66 -18.91 8.97
N MET A 2 -1.70 -19.14 9.84
CA MET A 2 -0.75 -18.13 10.30
C MET A 2 0.67 -18.60 9.99
N ILE A 3 1.50 -17.71 9.45
CA ILE A 3 2.93 -17.92 9.22
C ILE A 3 3.66 -16.88 10.06
N SER A 4 4.45 -17.30 11.04
CA SER A 4 5.13 -16.42 11.99
C SER A 4 6.62 -16.75 12.10
N GLY A 5 7.45 -15.72 12.25
CA GLY A 5 8.87 -15.82 12.53
C GLY A 5 9.27 -15.34 13.94
N ALA A 6 8.28 -15.13 14.83
CA ALA A 6 8.50 -14.51 16.14
C ALA A 6 9.39 -15.33 17.12
N ASP A 7 9.51 -16.62 16.89
CA ASP A 7 10.24 -17.52 17.81
C ASP A 7 11.74 -17.66 17.49
N LEU A 8 12.27 -16.80 16.61
CA LEU A 8 13.68 -16.81 16.29
C LEU A 8 14.49 -16.04 17.36
N LEU A 9 15.45 -16.70 17.98
CA LEU A 9 16.37 -16.13 18.97
C LEU A 9 17.36 -15.09 18.37
N VAL A 10 17.24 -14.77 17.09
CA VAL A 10 18.10 -13.81 16.37
C VAL A 10 17.25 -12.64 15.89
N PRO A 11 17.73 -11.38 15.96
CA PRO A 11 16.98 -10.20 15.57
C PRO A 11 16.77 -10.06 14.04
N VAL A 12 16.89 -11.14 13.29
CA VAL A 12 16.69 -11.18 11.84
C VAL A 12 15.42 -11.96 11.54
N GLN A 13 14.46 -11.30 10.91
CA GLN A 13 13.22 -11.97 10.47
C GLN A 13 13.54 -13.15 9.53
N ALA A 14 12.81 -14.25 9.70
CA ALA A 14 12.87 -15.36 8.76
C ALA A 14 12.51 -14.89 7.35
N VAL A 15 13.29 -15.29 6.35
CA VAL A 15 13.04 -14.96 4.96
C VAL A 15 12.36 -16.14 4.27
N ILE A 16 11.16 -15.90 3.74
CA ILE A 16 10.43 -16.85 2.91
C ILE A 16 10.58 -16.40 1.46
N SER A 17 11.43 -17.10 0.71
CA SER A 17 11.56 -16.87 -0.72
C SER A 17 10.43 -17.53 -1.48
N LEU A 18 9.74 -16.76 -2.34
CA LEU A 18 8.58 -17.21 -3.09
C LEU A 18 8.93 -17.33 -4.58
N PRO A 19 9.35 -18.52 -5.05
CA PRO A 19 9.54 -18.80 -6.48
C PRO A 19 8.21 -18.93 -7.21
N ALA A 20 7.11 -19.12 -6.47
CA ALA A 20 5.73 -19.16 -6.96
C ALA A 20 4.80 -18.44 -5.99
N ASN A 21 3.62 -18.02 -6.47
CA ASN A 21 2.61 -17.39 -5.65
C ASN A 21 1.97 -18.41 -4.69
N PHE A 22 1.46 -17.97 -3.55
CA PHE A 22 0.50 -18.78 -2.80
C PHE A 22 -0.78 -18.92 -3.62
N ASN A 23 -1.23 -20.16 -3.80
CA ASN A 23 -2.44 -20.46 -4.57
C ASN A 23 -3.63 -20.67 -3.63
N ILE A 24 -4.77 -20.12 -4.02
CA ILE A 24 -6.06 -20.38 -3.39
C ILE A 24 -6.85 -21.30 -4.33
N VAL A 25 -7.40 -22.37 -3.79
CA VAL A 25 -8.21 -23.31 -4.59
C VAL A 25 -9.62 -22.76 -4.80
N SER A 26 -10.26 -23.22 -5.88
CA SER A 26 -11.64 -22.81 -6.20
C SER A 26 -12.63 -23.25 -5.13
N GLY A 27 -13.54 -22.36 -4.77
CA GLY A 27 -14.56 -22.60 -3.73
C GLY A 27 -14.03 -22.52 -2.30
N ALA A 28 -12.77 -22.16 -2.10
CA ALA A 28 -12.22 -22.02 -0.75
C ALA A 28 -12.97 -20.98 0.08
N VAL A 29 -13.29 -21.35 1.32
CA VAL A 29 -13.78 -20.46 2.37
C VAL A 29 -12.74 -20.48 3.48
N ILE A 30 -12.06 -19.35 3.69
CA ILE A 30 -10.93 -19.21 4.61
C ILE A 30 -11.23 -18.10 5.59
N ASP A 31 -11.21 -18.39 6.87
CA ASP A 31 -11.46 -17.39 7.90
C ASP A 31 -10.36 -16.34 7.94
N SER A 32 -9.09 -16.78 7.95
CA SER A 32 -7.97 -15.84 7.97
C SER A 32 -6.68 -16.44 7.43
N ILE A 33 -5.87 -15.56 6.80
CA ILE A 33 -4.48 -15.79 6.41
C ILE A 33 -3.65 -14.69 7.08
N VAL A 34 -2.67 -15.08 7.89
CA VAL A 34 -1.84 -14.13 8.64
C VAL A 34 -0.37 -14.45 8.42
N PHE A 35 0.37 -13.47 7.93
CA PHE A 35 1.84 -13.45 7.98
C PHE A 35 2.26 -12.55 9.12
N LYS A 36 3.18 -13.02 9.94
CA LYS A 36 3.65 -12.27 11.09
C LYS A 36 5.15 -12.44 11.29
N ASP A 37 5.85 -11.34 11.51
CA ASP A 37 7.29 -11.28 11.82
C ASP A 37 8.16 -12.04 10.80
N VAL A 38 7.83 -11.92 9.49
CA VAL A 38 8.56 -12.59 8.40
C VAL A 38 8.88 -11.60 7.27
N THR A 39 9.97 -11.87 6.56
CA THR A 39 10.27 -11.26 5.27
C THR A 39 9.77 -12.18 4.16
N LEU A 40 8.84 -11.70 3.35
CA LEU A 40 8.40 -12.34 2.11
C LEU A 40 9.19 -11.73 0.97
N ARG A 41 9.91 -12.55 0.21
CA ARG A 41 10.72 -12.10 -0.91
C ARG A 41 10.33 -12.84 -2.18
N GLY A 42 9.89 -12.09 -3.19
CA GLY A 42 9.71 -12.62 -4.53
C GLY A 42 11.05 -12.84 -5.22
N THR A 43 11.11 -13.77 -6.15
CA THR A 43 12.30 -13.99 -6.99
C THR A 43 12.32 -13.08 -8.21
N ASP A 44 11.18 -12.42 -8.51
CA ASP A 44 11.02 -11.58 -9.69
C ASP A 44 9.85 -10.60 -9.48
N TYR A 45 10.13 -9.30 -9.61
CA TYR A 45 9.11 -8.26 -9.47
C TYR A 45 8.24 -8.06 -10.73
N THR A 46 8.50 -8.78 -11.82
CA THR A 46 7.71 -8.71 -13.06
C THR A 46 6.59 -9.74 -13.12
N SER A 47 6.68 -10.85 -12.36
CA SER A 47 5.73 -11.96 -12.44
C SER A 47 5.22 -12.50 -11.09
N LYS A 48 5.94 -12.27 -9.98
CA LYS A 48 5.61 -12.89 -8.69
C LYS A 48 4.72 -12.01 -7.82
N TYR A 49 3.83 -12.67 -7.09
CA TYR A 49 2.92 -12.07 -6.11
C TYR A 49 3.02 -12.83 -4.79
N VAL A 50 2.62 -12.23 -3.70
CA VAL A 50 2.28 -13.06 -2.53
C VAL A 50 1.01 -13.83 -2.86
N PHE A 51 -0.07 -13.13 -3.23
CA PHE A 51 -1.29 -13.75 -3.76
C PHE A 51 -1.68 -13.16 -5.10
N ASN A 52 -1.83 -14.01 -6.12
CA ASN A 52 -2.50 -13.70 -7.36
C ASN A 52 -3.76 -14.57 -7.46
N ILE A 53 -4.84 -14.11 -6.85
CA ILE A 53 -6.07 -14.89 -6.67
C ILE A 53 -6.83 -14.92 -7.99
N ASN A 54 -6.85 -16.07 -8.62
CA ASN A 54 -7.50 -16.31 -9.91
C ASN A 54 -8.59 -17.37 -9.85
N GLN A 55 -9.02 -17.75 -8.64
CA GLN A 55 -10.07 -18.71 -8.37
C GLN A 55 -11.18 -18.05 -7.53
N ALA A 56 -12.41 -18.51 -7.72
CA ALA A 56 -13.53 -18.08 -6.88
C ALA A 56 -13.31 -18.53 -5.43
N CYS A 57 -13.33 -17.59 -4.49
CA CYS A 57 -13.11 -17.87 -3.08
C CYS A 57 -13.68 -16.76 -2.18
N THR A 58 -13.81 -17.10 -0.89
CA THR A 58 -14.12 -16.13 0.17
C THR A 58 -13.05 -16.21 1.24
N ILE A 59 -12.47 -15.06 1.59
CA ILE A 59 -11.43 -14.94 2.61
C ILE A 59 -11.87 -13.88 3.61
N GLY A 60 -12.11 -14.28 4.85
CA GLY A 60 -12.53 -13.35 5.89
C GLY A 60 -11.46 -12.29 6.18
N LYS A 61 -10.18 -12.68 6.21
CA LYS A 61 -9.08 -11.75 6.48
C LYS A 61 -7.77 -12.18 5.83
N ILE A 62 -7.04 -11.21 5.25
CA ILE A 62 -5.62 -11.33 4.89
C ILE A 62 -4.85 -10.27 5.67
N SER A 63 -3.83 -10.68 6.43
CA SER A 63 -3.05 -9.75 7.25
C SER A 63 -1.55 -9.98 7.13
N PHE A 64 -0.83 -8.85 7.05
CA PHE A 64 0.62 -8.75 7.15
C PHE A 64 0.92 -7.94 8.40
N LEU A 65 1.57 -8.55 9.40
CA LEU A 65 1.84 -7.95 10.70
C LEU A 65 3.35 -7.99 10.98
N SER A 66 3.98 -6.85 11.13
CA SER A 66 5.44 -6.73 11.33
C SER A 66 6.25 -7.47 10.26
N CYS A 67 5.81 -7.40 9.00
CA CYS A 67 6.41 -8.10 7.88
C CYS A 67 7.21 -7.15 6.99
N LYS A 68 8.17 -7.71 6.25
CA LYS A 68 8.67 -7.10 5.04
C LYS A 68 8.17 -7.87 3.82
N ALA A 69 7.64 -7.17 2.81
CA ALA A 69 7.30 -7.76 1.51
C ALA A 69 8.09 -7.03 0.42
N GLU A 70 8.90 -7.76 -0.32
CA GLU A 70 9.81 -7.15 -1.30
C GLU A 70 9.95 -7.96 -2.59
N ILE A 71 10.21 -7.24 -3.69
CA ILE A 71 10.48 -7.82 -5.03
C ILE A 71 9.28 -8.60 -5.56
N PHE A 72 8.10 -7.98 -5.54
CA PHE A 72 6.88 -8.56 -6.10
C PHE A 72 6.30 -7.71 -7.23
N ARG A 73 5.59 -8.34 -8.15
CA ARG A 73 4.73 -7.63 -9.10
C ARG A 73 3.51 -7.02 -8.41
N GLY A 74 3.05 -7.63 -7.33
CA GLY A 74 1.98 -7.17 -6.45
C GLY A 74 1.97 -7.98 -5.17
N VAL A 75 1.49 -7.40 -4.06
CA VAL A 75 1.35 -8.17 -2.81
C VAL A 75 0.08 -9.03 -2.90
N VAL A 76 -1.09 -8.41 -3.06
CA VAL A 76 -2.36 -9.12 -3.26
C VAL A 76 -3.06 -8.57 -4.50
N ARG A 77 -3.41 -9.47 -5.42
CA ARG A 77 -4.22 -9.19 -6.59
C ARG A 77 -5.35 -10.19 -6.71
N THR A 78 -6.55 -9.74 -7.06
CA THR A 78 -7.65 -10.60 -7.52
C THR A 78 -7.78 -10.48 -9.02
N GLN A 79 -7.94 -11.60 -9.74
CA GLN A 79 -8.15 -11.60 -11.20
C GLN A 79 -8.99 -12.79 -11.64
N SER A 80 -9.66 -12.67 -12.78
CA SER A 80 -10.32 -13.74 -13.54
C SER A 80 -11.57 -14.33 -12.91
N GLN A 81 -11.59 -14.63 -11.60
CA GLN A 81 -12.72 -15.24 -10.91
C GLN A 81 -13.09 -14.43 -9.66
N PRO A 82 -14.36 -14.47 -9.21
CA PRO A 82 -14.82 -13.71 -8.05
C PRO A 82 -14.07 -14.10 -6.77
N ALA A 83 -13.38 -13.15 -6.17
CA ALA A 83 -12.73 -13.32 -4.88
C ALA A 83 -13.25 -12.24 -3.91
N ILE A 84 -13.81 -12.67 -2.79
CA ILE A 84 -14.35 -11.80 -1.77
C ILE A 84 -13.40 -11.80 -0.58
N ILE A 85 -12.85 -10.63 -0.26
CA ILE A 85 -11.97 -10.42 0.89
C ILE A 85 -12.71 -9.53 1.88
N GLY A 86 -12.98 -10.02 3.09
CA GLY A 86 -13.63 -9.23 4.13
C GLY A 86 -12.73 -8.12 4.66
N ASN A 87 -11.50 -8.47 5.04
CA ASN A 87 -10.54 -7.53 5.59
C ASN A 87 -9.14 -7.74 5.01
N PHE A 88 -8.53 -6.69 4.54
CA PHE A 88 -7.10 -6.64 4.17
C PHE A 88 -6.37 -5.72 5.13
N MET A 89 -5.29 -6.20 5.74
CA MET A 89 -4.53 -5.44 6.71
C MET A 89 -3.03 -5.53 6.48
N VAL A 90 -2.37 -4.37 6.50
CA VAL A 90 -0.92 -4.21 6.57
C VAL A 90 -0.63 -3.35 7.80
N ASP A 91 0.08 -3.89 8.78
CA ASP A 91 0.38 -3.21 10.04
C ASP A 91 1.84 -3.41 10.44
N ASN A 92 2.53 -2.33 10.74
CA ASN A 92 3.94 -2.31 11.12
C ASN A 92 4.85 -3.00 10.07
N CYS A 93 4.58 -2.80 8.78
CA CYS A 93 5.28 -3.46 7.69
C CYS A 93 6.18 -2.53 6.90
N ILE A 94 7.10 -3.14 6.13
CA ILE A 94 7.84 -2.49 5.05
C ILE A 94 7.42 -3.17 3.74
N ILE A 95 6.86 -2.41 2.81
CA ILE A 95 6.56 -2.85 1.45
C ILE A 95 7.56 -2.18 0.52
N ASP A 96 8.40 -2.97 -0.13
CA ASP A 96 9.54 -2.51 -0.91
C ASP A 96 9.55 -3.13 -2.32
N SER A 97 9.82 -2.32 -3.32
CA SER A 97 10.02 -2.80 -4.69
C SER A 97 8.86 -3.65 -5.21
N VAL A 98 7.66 -3.04 -5.25
CA VAL A 98 6.44 -3.68 -5.75
C VAL A 98 6.01 -3.01 -7.06
N ALA A 99 5.87 -3.83 -8.12
CA ALA A 99 5.57 -3.34 -9.46
C ALA A 99 4.05 -3.17 -9.73
N GLY A 100 3.62 -3.41 -10.94
CA GLY A 100 2.38 -2.97 -11.59
C GLY A 100 1.04 -3.23 -10.89
N TYR A 101 1.00 -4.08 -9.85
CA TYR A 101 -0.24 -4.35 -9.08
C TYR A 101 -0.18 -3.89 -7.63
N GLY A 102 0.96 -3.33 -7.20
CA GLY A 102 1.06 -2.63 -5.91
C GLY A 102 0.74 -3.48 -4.68
N VAL A 103 0.27 -2.81 -3.64
CA VAL A 103 -0.01 -3.45 -2.34
C VAL A 103 -1.30 -4.25 -2.39
N LEU A 104 -2.39 -3.66 -2.92
CA LEU A 104 -3.66 -4.33 -3.14
C LEU A 104 -4.27 -3.91 -4.47
N THR A 105 -4.63 -4.89 -5.30
CA THR A 105 -5.39 -4.64 -6.53
C THR A 105 -6.58 -5.61 -6.64
N ILE A 106 -7.78 -5.05 -6.59
CA ILE A 106 -9.03 -5.71 -6.95
C ILE A 106 -9.26 -5.43 -8.45
N ASP A 107 -8.85 -6.38 -9.31
CA ASP A 107 -8.66 -6.13 -10.74
C ASP A 107 -9.89 -6.46 -11.60
N ILE A 108 -10.95 -7.03 -11.02
CA ILE A 108 -12.21 -7.31 -11.70
C ILE A 108 -13.42 -6.87 -10.87
N THR A 109 -14.52 -6.55 -11.57
CA THR A 109 -15.73 -6.00 -10.96
C THR A 109 -16.53 -6.99 -10.11
N THR A 110 -16.28 -8.28 -10.26
CA THR A 110 -16.92 -9.36 -9.48
C THR A 110 -16.14 -9.72 -8.21
N SER A 111 -14.95 -9.19 -8.03
CA SER A 111 -14.17 -9.31 -6.79
C SER A 111 -14.31 -8.06 -5.95
N LYS A 112 -14.17 -8.19 -4.64
CA LYS A 112 -14.14 -7.03 -3.73
C LYS A 112 -13.26 -7.27 -2.52
N CYS A 113 -12.84 -6.16 -1.90
CA CYS A 113 -12.31 -6.13 -0.54
C CYS A 113 -13.14 -5.14 0.27
N ASP A 114 -13.79 -5.63 1.34
CA ASP A 114 -14.72 -4.78 2.10
C ASP A 114 -13.97 -3.74 2.94
N ASN A 115 -13.00 -4.15 3.73
CA ASN A 115 -12.26 -3.23 4.59
C ASN A 115 -10.76 -3.31 4.31
N ILE A 116 -10.13 -2.18 4.07
CA ILE A 116 -8.71 -2.06 3.75
C ILE A 116 -8.05 -1.18 4.80
N THR A 117 -7.03 -1.72 5.48
CA THR A 117 -6.26 -0.99 6.48
C THR A 117 -4.77 -1.11 6.18
N VAL A 118 -4.10 0.02 6.04
CA VAL A 118 -2.64 0.11 5.96
C VAL A 118 -2.19 1.07 7.04
N LYS A 119 -1.45 0.59 8.02
CA LYS A 119 -1.04 1.44 9.13
C LYS A 119 0.37 1.14 9.64
N ASN A 120 0.96 2.14 10.32
CA ASN A 120 2.27 2.03 10.97
C ASN A 120 3.35 1.46 10.02
N SER A 121 3.29 1.81 8.74
CA SER A 121 4.02 1.08 7.71
C SER A 121 4.74 2.03 6.75
N THR A 122 5.82 1.51 6.18
CA THR A 122 6.56 2.17 5.10
C THR A 122 6.27 1.48 3.78
N ILE A 123 5.85 2.25 2.77
CA ILE A 123 5.68 1.79 1.38
C ILE A 123 6.63 2.60 0.51
N TYR A 124 7.58 1.93 -0.13
CA TYR A 124 8.47 2.64 -1.05
C TYR A 124 8.83 1.79 -2.27
N LYS A 125 9.16 2.47 -3.37
CA LYS A 125 9.38 1.84 -4.68
C LYS A 125 8.20 1.00 -5.16
N ALA A 126 6.97 1.48 -4.91
CA ALA A 126 5.74 0.80 -5.31
C ALA A 126 5.08 1.52 -6.50
N GLU A 127 4.62 0.75 -7.51
CA GLU A 127 3.96 1.34 -8.68
C GLU A 127 2.50 1.68 -8.43
N LYS A 128 1.86 1.02 -7.48
CA LYS A 128 0.50 1.30 -6.99
C LYS A 128 0.42 1.03 -5.50
N ILE A 129 -0.57 1.59 -4.85
CA ILE A 129 -0.85 1.27 -3.44
C ILE A 129 -2.17 0.51 -3.37
N ILE A 130 -3.30 1.16 -3.56
CA ILE A 130 -4.62 0.53 -3.57
C ILE A 130 -5.29 0.81 -4.90
N THR A 131 -5.71 -0.23 -5.59
CA THR A 131 -6.55 -0.12 -6.79
C THR A 131 -7.75 -1.05 -6.63
N SER A 132 -8.96 -0.55 -6.89
CA SER A 132 -10.17 -1.36 -6.85
C SER A 132 -11.09 -1.06 -8.04
N ARG A 133 -11.59 -2.13 -8.65
CA ARG A 133 -12.66 -2.09 -9.66
C ARG A 133 -14.01 -2.52 -9.09
N ASN A 134 -14.19 -2.33 -7.78
CA ASN A 134 -15.45 -2.54 -7.08
C ASN A 134 -15.51 -1.65 -5.83
N ASN A 135 -16.69 -1.50 -5.25
CA ASN A 135 -16.88 -0.77 -4.00
C ASN A 135 -16.19 -1.45 -2.82
N SER A 136 -15.83 -0.65 -1.82
CA SER A 136 -15.40 -1.10 -0.50
C SER A 136 -16.27 -0.48 0.60
N ALA A 137 -16.26 -1.09 1.79
CA ALA A 137 -16.89 -0.48 2.95
C ALA A 137 -16.00 0.63 3.54
N SER A 138 -14.72 0.37 3.75
CA SER A 138 -13.81 1.37 4.34
C SER A 138 -12.38 1.24 3.82
N VAL A 139 -11.66 2.39 3.78
CA VAL A 139 -10.21 2.46 3.57
C VAL A 139 -9.59 3.30 4.67
N VAL A 140 -8.57 2.78 5.34
CA VAL A 140 -7.80 3.49 6.36
C VAL A 140 -6.31 3.42 6.00
N ILE A 141 -5.67 4.59 5.90
CA ILE A 141 -4.20 4.72 5.81
C ILE A 141 -3.76 5.60 6.97
N GLU A 142 -2.98 5.05 7.88
CA GLU A 142 -2.63 5.75 9.10
C GLU A 142 -1.17 5.54 9.49
N ASN A 143 -0.51 6.61 9.94
CA ASN A 143 0.88 6.53 10.40
C ASN A 143 1.81 5.89 9.35
N CYS A 144 1.69 6.27 8.09
CA CYS A 144 2.47 5.67 7.01
C CYS A 144 3.49 6.64 6.42
N THR A 145 4.66 6.11 6.06
CA THR A 145 5.63 6.80 5.22
C THR A 145 5.56 6.21 3.82
N ILE A 146 5.27 7.03 2.81
CA ILE A 146 5.08 6.60 1.42
C ILE A 146 6.06 7.39 0.55
N ASN A 147 6.99 6.68 -0.10
CA ASN A 147 7.99 7.31 -0.95
C ASN A 147 8.27 6.48 -2.21
N GLU A 148 8.67 7.15 -3.30
CA GLU A 148 8.78 6.51 -4.61
C GLU A 148 7.54 5.65 -4.93
N ALA A 149 6.37 6.24 -4.68
CA ALA A 149 5.06 5.65 -4.92
C ALA A 149 3.97 6.74 -5.02
N PRO A 150 2.93 6.52 -5.86
CA PRO A 150 2.84 5.52 -6.92
C PRO A 150 3.77 5.84 -8.10
N ASN A 151 3.69 5.05 -9.18
CA ASN A 151 4.46 5.27 -10.40
C ASN A 151 4.08 6.62 -11.03
N GLY A 152 5.08 7.42 -11.38
CA GLY A 152 4.88 8.76 -11.93
C GLY A 152 4.31 8.77 -13.35
N GLY A 153 3.93 9.98 -13.81
CA GLY A 153 3.45 10.19 -15.17
C GLY A 153 1.95 10.16 -15.37
N GLY A 154 1.15 10.19 -14.30
CA GLY A 154 -0.27 10.56 -14.38
C GLY A 154 -1.27 9.43 -14.55
N GLY A 155 -0.82 8.18 -14.70
CA GLY A 155 -1.73 7.03 -14.81
C GLY A 155 -2.11 6.40 -13.47
N ASN A 156 -1.32 6.62 -12.42
CA ASN A 156 -1.49 5.96 -11.14
C ASN A 156 -1.79 6.94 -10.01
N TYR A 157 -2.57 6.46 -9.05
CA TYR A 157 -3.04 7.20 -7.87
C TYR A 157 -2.54 6.50 -6.60
N TYR A 158 -2.50 7.20 -5.49
CA TYR A 158 -2.32 6.55 -4.18
C TYR A 158 -3.47 5.57 -3.90
N ILE A 159 -4.70 6.01 -4.17
CA ILE A 159 -5.93 5.22 -4.03
C ILE A 159 -6.74 5.39 -5.31
N ASP A 160 -7.07 4.30 -5.99
CA ASP A 160 -7.72 4.30 -7.29
C ASP A 160 -8.94 3.37 -7.33
N TYR A 161 -10.12 3.94 -7.25
CA TYR A 161 -11.42 3.26 -7.35
C TYR A 161 -12.03 3.53 -8.73
N TYR A 162 -11.35 3.04 -9.78
CA TYR A 162 -11.77 3.31 -11.15
C TYR A 162 -11.54 2.14 -12.09
N ASN A 163 -12.54 1.87 -12.92
CA ASN A 163 -12.43 0.94 -14.04
C ASN A 163 -12.32 1.71 -15.35
N SER A 164 -11.15 1.72 -15.97
CA SER A 164 -10.90 2.42 -17.23
C SER A 164 -11.64 1.81 -18.43
N THR A 165 -12.00 0.53 -18.37
CA THR A 165 -12.73 -0.17 -19.45
C THR A 165 -14.18 0.32 -19.55
N THR A 166 -14.82 0.58 -18.42
CA THR A 166 -16.21 1.02 -18.36
C THR A 166 -16.37 2.50 -17.99
N ALA A 167 -15.26 3.20 -17.75
CA ALA A 167 -15.22 4.57 -17.22
C ALA A 167 -16.03 4.73 -15.91
N THR A 168 -16.05 3.69 -15.07
CA THR A 168 -16.85 3.65 -13.84
C THR A 168 -16.00 3.99 -12.64
N LEU A 169 -16.47 4.92 -11.81
CA LEU A 169 -15.97 5.19 -10.47
C LEU A 169 -16.69 4.32 -9.45
N TYR A 170 -15.97 3.88 -8.42
CA TYR A 170 -16.51 3.07 -7.33
C TYR A 170 -16.43 3.80 -6.00
N ASN A 171 -17.38 3.49 -5.12
CA ASN A 171 -17.55 4.15 -3.84
C ASN A 171 -16.85 3.38 -2.69
N VAL A 172 -16.44 4.13 -1.68
CA VAL A 172 -16.07 3.62 -0.36
C VAL A 172 -17.12 4.10 0.63
N THR A 173 -18.04 3.23 1.02
CA THR A 173 -19.31 3.60 1.66
C THR A 173 -19.13 4.32 3.00
N ASN A 174 -18.16 3.88 3.84
CA ASN A 174 -17.83 4.51 5.11
C ASN A 174 -16.64 5.48 4.98
N GLY A 175 -16.22 5.77 3.74
CA GLY A 175 -15.20 6.75 3.43
C GLY A 175 -13.77 6.24 3.49
N ILE A 176 -12.87 7.15 3.13
CA ILE A 176 -11.41 6.98 3.11
C ILE A 176 -10.82 7.88 4.20
N ASN A 177 -10.17 7.27 5.20
CA ASN A 177 -9.47 7.97 6.27
C ASN A 177 -7.96 7.92 6.02
N ILE A 178 -7.30 9.06 5.99
CA ILE A 178 -5.85 9.17 5.80
C ILE A 178 -5.29 10.09 6.88
N ASN A 179 -4.57 9.51 7.84
CA ASN A 179 -4.16 10.23 9.02
C ASN A 179 -2.66 10.03 9.33
N ASN A 180 -2.00 11.10 9.76
CA ASN A 180 -0.62 11.07 10.25
C ASN A 180 0.36 10.46 9.22
N CYS A 181 0.21 10.76 7.94
CA CYS A 181 1.06 10.20 6.90
C CYS A 181 2.06 11.21 6.35
N VAL A 182 3.20 10.69 5.87
CA VAL A 182 4.19 11.49 5.14
C VAL A 182 4.34 10.92 3.74
N PHE A 183 4.13 11.78 2.75
CA PHE A 183 4.20 11.45 1.33
C PHE A 183 5.43 12.12 0.70
N GLY A 184 6.34 11.31 0.21
CA GLY A 184 7.48 11.74 -0.59
C GLY A 184 7.14 11.81 -2.08
N ILE A 185 8.14 11.61 -2.90
CA ILE A 185 8.05 11.69 -4.35
C ILE A 185 7.42 10.43 -4.97
N GLY A 186 6.95 10.54 -6.21
CA GLY A 186 6.53 9.39 -6.99
C GLY A 186 7.71 8.51 -7.44
N LYS A 187 7.45 7.24 -7.71
CA LYS A 187 8.41 6.34 -8.34
C LYS A 187 8.69 6.85 -9.77
N SER A 188 9.96 6.89 -10.17
CA SER A 188 10.34 7.34 -11.50
C SER A 188 9.77 6.45 -12.60
N ASN A 189 9.04 7.04 -13.52
CA ASN A 189 8.59 6.42 -14.75
C ASN A 189 9.10 7.25 -15.93
N ALA A 190 10.11 6.76 -16.63
CA ALA A 190 10.82 7.49 -17.67
C ALA A 190 11.24 8.91 -17.24
N GLY A 191 11.73 9.06 -16.02
CA GLY A 191 12.12 10.33 -15.42
C GLY A 191 11.00 11.14 -14.77
N ASN A 192 9.74 10.84 -15.05
CA ASN A 192 8.60 11.52 -14.44
C ASN A 192 8.28 10.93 -13.07
N ARG A 193 8.15 11.79 -12.05
CA ARG A 193 7.83 11.44 -10.65
C ARG A 193 6.54 12.09 -10.16
N SER A 194 5.79 12.74 -11.04
CA SER A 194 4.53 13.39 -10.68
C SER A 194 3.45 12.36 -10.37
N VAL A 195 2.68 12.58 -9.32
CA VAL A 195 1.69 11.63 -8.79
C VAL A 195 0.28 12.22 -8.75
N ARG A 196 -0.70 11.35 -8.60
CA ARG A 196 -2.09 11.72 -8.30
C ARG A 196 -2.49 11.19 -6.92
N GLY A 197 -3.40 11.90 -6.27
CA GLY A 197 -3.88 11.55 -4.94
C GLY A 197 -4.92 10.43 -4.95
N ILE A 198 -6.19 10.77 -4.89
CA ILE A 198 -7.31 9.82 -4.74
C ILE A 198 -8.27 9.97 -5.90
N ARG A 199 -8.66 8.84 -6.49
CA ARG A 199 -9.75 8.75 -7.45
C ARG A 199 -10.81 7.77 -6.96
N ALA A 200 -12.01 8.27 -6.69
CA ALA A 200 -13.15 7.48 -6.24
C ALA A 200 -14.45 8.15 -6.69
N ASP A 201 -15.57 7.49 -6.49
CA ASP A 201 -16.89 8.08 -6.72
C ASP A 201 -17.06 9.35 -5.87
N PRO A 202 -17.68 10.43 -6.40
CA PRO A 202 -17.91 11.67 -5.66
C PRO A 202 -18.68 11.52 -4.34
N ALA A 203 -19.45 10.45 -4.17
CA ALA A 203 -20.13 10.14 -2.91
C ALA A 203 -19.19 9.62 -1.82
N THR A 204 -17.92 9.28 -2.16
CA THR A 204 -16.94 8.83 -1.19
C THR A 204 -16.46 10.00 -0.32
N THR A 205 -16.72 9.95 0.97
CA THR A 205 -16.16 10.91 1.92
C THR A 205 -14.69 10.64 2.15
N ILE A 206 -13.83 11.68 2.05
CA ILE A 206 -12.40 11.59 2.36
C ILE A 206 -12.15 12.40 3.63
N THR A 207 -11.64 11.76 4.67
CA THR A 207 -11.36 12.37 5.97
C THR A 207 -9.85 12.33 6.24
N PRO A 208 -9.09 13.36 5.87
CA PRO A 208 -7.66 13.44 6.12
C PRO A 208 -7.37 14.22 7.39
N SER A 209 -6.27 13.85 8.08
CA SER A 209 -5.80 14.58 9.25
C SER A 209 -4.27 14.46 9.37
N ASN A 210 -3.60 15.58 9.62
CA ASN A 210 -2.17 15.64 9.94
C ASN A 210 -1.27 14.92 8.91
N ASN A 211 -1.51 15.18 7.62
CA ASN A 211 -0.75 14.60 6.52
C ASN A 211 0.21 15.64 5.92
N TYR A 212 1.40 15.18 5.58
CA TYR A 212 2.44 16.01 4.99
C TYR A 212 2.91 15.44 3.67
N ARG A 213 3.29 16.32 2.75
CA ARG A 213 4.08 15.99 1.56
C ARG A 213 5.37 16.79 1.53
N THR A 214 6.43 16.23 0.98
CA THR A 214 7.68 16.95 0.77
C THR A 214 7.57 17.96 -0.37
N SER A 215 8.42 19.00 -0.36
CA SER A 215 8.35 20.09 -1.36
C SER A 215 8.66 19.64 -2.79
N ASP A 216 9.38 18.55 -2.96
CA ASP A 216 9.74 17.94 -4.24
C ASP A 216 8.69 16.93 -4.77
N GLN A 217 7.60 16.69 -4.01
CA GLN A 217 6.46 15.95 -4.54
C GLN A 217 5.66 16.80 -5.52
N VAL A 218 5.59 16.37 -6.78
CA VAL A 218 4.82 17.05 -7.82
C VAL A 218 3.47 16.39 -7.98
N SER A 219 2.39 17.13 -7.72
CA SER A 219 1.02 16.64 -7.90
C SER A 219 0.49 16.89 -9.30
N LEU A 220 -0.26 15.93 -9.83
CA LEU A 220 -1.06 16.04 -11.06
C LEU A 220 -2.57 16.15 -10.79
N GLY A 221 -2.94 16.50 -9.55
CA GLY A 221 -4.32 16.67 -9.13
C GLY A 221 -4.90 15.46 -8.36
N ASN A 222 -6.18 15.58 -8.02
CA ASN A 222 -6.87 14.65 -7.11
C ASN A 222 -6.14 14.52 -5.77
N ASP A 223 -5.56 15.60 -5.30
CA ASP A 223 -4.77 15.63 -4.07
C ASP A 223 -5.54 15.07 -2.88
N ILE A 224 -4.80 14.54 -1.91
CA ILE A 224 -5.34 14.27 -0.59
C ILE A 224 -5.76 15.63 -0.02
N PRO A 225 -7.04 15.84 0.35
CA PRO A 225 -7.49 17.13 0.86
C PRO A 225 -6.68 17.54 2.08
N SER A 226 -6.48 18.84 2.27
CA SER A 226 -5.79 19.42 3.44
C SER A 226 -4.39 18.87 3.72
N ILE A 227 -3.71 18.29 2.71
CA ILE A 227 -2.32 17.87 2.87
C ILE A 227 -1.41 19.09 3.00
N THR A 228 -0.55 19.09 4.01
CA THR A 228 0.40 20.18 4.26
C THR A 228 1.69 19.94 3.47
N THR A 229 2.11 20.91 2.65
CA THR A 229 3.41 20.85 2.00
C THR A 229 4.49 21.27 2.98
N TYR A 230 5.39 20.36 3.32
CA TYR A 230 6.60 20.66 4.09
C TYR A 230 7.64 21.29 3.16
N PRO A 231 8.30 22.40 3.55
CA PRO A 231 9.10 23.21 2.63
C PRO A 231 10.44 22.57 2.19
N LYS A 232 10.81 21.42 2.73
CA LYS A 232 12.04 20.70 2.37
C LYS A 232 11.79 19.48 1.51
N PRO A 233 12.74 19.13 0.62
CA PRO A 233 12.68 17.92 -0.19
C PRO A 233 12.93 16.66 0.66
N ILE A 234 12.63 15.50 0.07
CA ILE A 234 12.71 14.20 0.74
C ILE A 234 14.09 13.90 1.33
N LEU A 235 15.16 14.34 0.63
CA LEU A 235 16.56 14.13 1.07
C LEU A 235 16.98 15.00 2.26
N GLU A 236 16.29 16.09 2.52
CA GLU A 236 16.52 16.91 3.71
C GLU A 236 15.65 16.49 4.90
N LEU A 237 14.63 15.68 4.64
CA LEU A 237 13.71 15.19 5.68
C LEU A 237 14.19 13.86 6.27
N PHE A 238 14.68 12.95 5.42
CA PHE A 238 15.03 11.58 5.81
C PHE A 238 16.51 11.25 5.55
N MET A 239 17.06 10.32 6.32
CA MET A 239 18.47 9.95 6.30
C MET A 239 18.92 9.33 4.96
N ASP A 240 18.18 8.36 4.45
CA ASP A 240 18.42 7.73 3.14
C ASP A 240 17.11 7.18 2.57
N PRO A 241 16.24 8.05 2.04
CA PRO A 241 14.92 7.64 1.56
C PRO A 241 14.98 6.75 0.30
N TYR A 242 16.07 6.77 -0.45
CA TYR A 242 16.26 5.89 -1.61
C TYR A 242 16.81 4.51 -1.23
N GLY A 243 17.53 4.40 -0.13
CA GLY A 243 17.98 3.14 0.46
C GLY A 243 17.01 2.52 1.46
N GLY A 244 15.87 3.20 1.72
CA GLY A 244 14.82 2.69 2.62
C GLY A 244 15.01 3.05 4.09
N ASN A 245 15.88 4.00 4.41
CA ASN A 245 16.05 4.53 5.76
C ASN A 245 15.33 5.88 5.89
N PHE A 246 14.12 5.83 6.47
CA PHE A 246 13.26 6.99 6.64
C PHE A 246 13.35 7.61 8.04
N LYS A 247 14.47 7.39 8.75
CA LYS A 247 14.72 8.09 10.00
C LYS A 247 14.76 9.60 9.75
N PHE A 248 13.97 10.36 10.49
CA PHE A 248 13.95 11.81 10.38
C PHE A 248 15.32 12.39 10.78
N ILE A 249 15.85 13.26 9.94
CA ILE A 249 17.07 14.03 10.20
C ILE A 249 16.77 15.50 10.46
N ASP A 250 15.59 15.96 10.08
CA ASP A 250 15.17 17.34 10.29
C ASP A 250 14.38 17.50 11.59
N ASN A 251 15.01 18.07 12.59
CA ASN A 251 14.41 18.33 13.89
C ASN A 251 13.33 19.43 13.86
N THR A 252 13.22 20.17 12.76
CA THR A 252 12.19 21.24 12.60
C THR A 252 10.91 20.72 11.95
N PHE A 253 10.88 19.48 11.48
CA PHE A 253 9.68 18.89 10.89
C PHE A 253 8.58 18.73 11.94
N PRO A 254 7.41 19.38 11.77
CA PRO A 254 6.36 19.37 12.79
C PRO A 254 5.76 17.98 13.01
N GLY A 255 5.78 17.11 11.98
CA GLY A 255 5.25 15.75 12.04
C GLY A 255 6.20 14.69 12.62
N ARG A 256 7.43 15.04 13.00
CA ARG A 256 8.49 14.06 13.36
C ARG A 256 8.16 13.11 14.52
N THR A 257 7.20 13.47 15.37
CA THR A 257 6.78 12.65 16.53
C THR A 257 5.46 11.93 16.32
N ASN A 258 4.64 12.36 15.36
CA ASN A 258 3.27 11.90 15.21
C ASN A 258 2.83 11.57 13.77
N SER A 259 3.68 11.79 12.78
CA SER A 259 3.39 11.47 11.38
C SER A 259 4.43 10.55 10.78
N GLY A 260 4.06 9.84 9.70
CA GLY A 260 4.88 8.79 9.10
C GLY A 260 4.85 7.49 9.92
N ASP A 261 5.61 6.53 9.47
CA ASP A 261 5.77 5.22 10.14
C ASP A 261 6.45 5.40 11.51
N PRO A 262 5.87 4.90 12.59
CA PRO A 262 6.39 5.06 13.95
C PRO A 262 7.83 4.60 14.15
N ARG A 263 8.30 3.61 13.37
CA ARG A 263 9.69 3.11 13.49
C ARG A 263 10.75 4.14 13.15
N TRP A 264 10.40 5.22 12.47
CA TRP A 264 11.30 6.26 12.01
C TRP A 264 11.21 7.57 12.80
N ARG A 265 10.23 7.67 13.69
CA ARG A 265 9.98 8.86 14.49
C ARG A 265 11.11 9.11 15.51
N LEU A 266 11.21 10.35 15.96
CA LEU A 266 12.18 10.80 16.98
C LEU A 266 11.58 10.71 18.39
#